data_fa81f7568193859639016f7e63ad57a0
#
_entry.id   fa81f7568193859639016f7e63ad57a0
#
_cell.length_a   1.000
_cell.length_b   1.000
_cell.length_c   1.000
_cell.angle_alpha   90.00
_cell.angle_beta   90.00
_cell.angle_gamma   90.00
#
_symmetry.space_group_name_H-M   'P 1'
#
loop_
_entity.id
_entity.type
_entity.pdbx_description
1 polymer ?
#
loop_
_entity_poly.entity_id
_entity_poly.type
_entity_poly.pdbx_seq_one_letter_code
_entity_poly.pdbx_strand_id
1 'polypeptide(L)'
;MNAAVNKSPQPLTDTFGRVHDSLRISVTDRCNIRCFYCMPEEGVHFMDRAEILTFEEIERFVRAAVPLGISKIRLTGGEPLLRRDLPRLIEKLAAIPGIRDMALTTNAVLLEKQAADLYSAGLRRLNIHLDTLDRN
;
A
#
# COMPACT_ATOMS: atom_id res chain seq x y z
N MET A 1 31.70 1.27 31.34
CA MET A 1 30.42 2.01 31.25
C MET A 1 30.16 2.32 29.78
N ASN A 2 29.39 1.44 29.10
CA ASN A 2 29.00 1.70 27.72
C ASN A 2 27.77 2.60 27.75
N ALA A 3 27.96 3.88 27.44
CA ALA A 3 26.86 4.77 27.15
C ALA A 3 26.17 4.28 25.87
N ALA A 4 25.01 3.68 26.03
CA ALA A 4 24.10 3.43 24.92
C ALA A 4 23.77 4.77 24.30
N VAL A 5 24.34 5.06 23.13
CA VAL A 5 24.01 6.23 22.34
C VAL A 5 22.57 6.07 21.88
N ASN A 6 21.66 6.68 22.61
CA ASN A 6 20.25 6.77 22.26
C ASN A 6 20.13 7.74 21.07
N LYS A 7 20.57 7.30 19.90
CA LYS A 7 20.36 8.05 18.66
C LYS A 7 18.87 8.00 18.36
N SER A 8 18.21 9.14 18.43
CA SER A 8 16.88 9.32 17.87
C SER A 8 16.86 8.75 16.44
N PRO A 9 15.82 8.02 16.04
CA PRO A 9 15.74 7.46 14.69
C PRO A 9 15.96 8.58 13.66
N GLN A 10 16.92 8.35 12.76
CA GLN A 10 17.22 9.31 11.68
C GLN A 10 16.29 9.00 10.50
N PRO A 11 15.80 10.04 9.79
CA PRO A 11 15.02 9.82 8.57
C PRO A 11 15.80 8.98 7.55
N LEU A 12 15.09 8.12 6.84
CA LEU A 12 15.65 7.36 5.72
C LEU A 12 16.13 8.32 4.64
N THR A 13 17.42 8.38 4.42
CA THR A 13 18.03 9.26 3.44
C THR A 13 18.93 8.45 2.53
N ASP A 14 18.82 8.64 1.20
CA ASP A 14 19.69 7.98 0.26
C ASP A 14 21.07 8.65 0.15
N THR A 15 21.94 8.06 -0.68
CA THR A 15 23.29 8.57 -0.92
C THR A 15 23.35 9.93 -1.62
N PHE A 16 22.21 10.40 -2.16
CA PHE A 16 22.07 11.72 -2.80
C PHE A 16 21.43 12.75 -1.85
N GLY A 17 21.20 12.42 -0.58
CA GLY A 17 20.61 13.31 0.41
C GLY A 17 19.09 13.44 0.33
N ARG A 18 18.39 12.58 -0.45
CA ARG A 18 16.92 12.62 -0.55
C ARG A 18 16.30 11.85 0.61
N VAL A 19 15.34 12.48 1.28
CA VAL A 19 14.59 11.85 2.36
C VAL A 19 13.46 11.00 1.76
N HIS A 20 13.38 9.75 2.18
CA HIS A 20 12.32 8.83 1.81
C HIS A 20 11.23 8.81 2.89
N ASP A 21 10.11 9.48 2.63
CA ASP A 21 8.96 9.60 3.53
C ASP A 21 7.74 8.81 3.07
N SER A 22 7.83 8.13 1.94
CA SER A 22 6.74 7.40 1.31
C SER A 22 7.04 5.91 1.21
N LEU A 23 6.08 5.08 1.64
CA LEU A 23 6.13 3.63 1.55
C LEU A 23 5.04 3.11 0.61
N ARG A 24 5.44 2.30 -0.37
CA ARG A 24 4.51 1.58 -1.23
C ARG A 24 4.38 0.14 -0.73
N ILE A 25 3.15 -0.32 -0.53
CA ILE A 25 2.84 -1.66 -0.03
C ILE A 25 1.96 -2.39 -1.03
N SER A 26 2.47 -3.49 -1.57
CA SER A 26 1.67 -4.44 -2.36
C SER A 26 0.89 -5.34 -1.40
N VAL A 27 -0.43 -5.29 -1.46
CA VAL A 27 -1.31 -6.05 -0.55
C VAL A 27 -1.78 -7.37 -1.15
N THR A 28 -1.57 -7.57 -2.45
CA THR A 28 -1.90 -8.80 -3.18
C THR A 28 -1.13 -8.85 -4.49
N ASP A 29 -0.85 -10.04 -4.97
CA ASP A 29 -0.29 -10.30 -6.30
C ASP A 29 -1.40 -10.55 -7.37
N ARG A 30 -2.67 -10.68 -6.93
CA ARG A 30 -3.80 -11.00 -7.80
C ARG A 30 -4.38 -9.75 -8.45
N CYS A 31 -4.80 -9.90 -9.73
CA CYS A 31 -5.43 -8.83 -10.49
C CYS A 31 -6.62 -9.39 -11.27
N ASN A 32 -7.62 -8.58 -11.50
CA ASN A 32 -8.82 -8.91 -12.31
C ASN A 32 -8.73 -8.45 -13.76
N ILE A 33 -7.59 -7.84 -14.14
CA ILE A 33 -7.25 -7.47 -15.51
C ILE A 33 -5.96 -8.17 -15.93
N ARG A 34 -5.79 -8.41 -17.22
CA ARG A 34 -4.58 -8.96 -17.84
C ARG A 34 -4.00 -7.95 -18.80
N CYS A 35 -3.31 -6.94 -18.24
CA CYS A 35 -2.57 -5.97 -19.05
C CYS A 35 -1.33 -6.65 -19.64
N PHE A 36 -1.21 -6.65 -20.95
CA PHE A 36 -0.13 -7.37 -21.66
C PHE A 36 1.28 -6.95 -21.23
N TYR A 37 1.45 -5.71 -20.77
CA TYR A 37 2.72 -5.16 -20.30
C TYR A 37 3.00 -5.43 -18.81
N CYS A 38 2.00 -5.87 -18.05
CA CYS A 38 2.12 -6.05 -16.59
C CYS A 38 1.94 -7.51 -16.15
N MET A 39 0.87 -8.12 -16.59
CA MET A 39 0.47 -9.45 -16.16
C MET A 39 -0.12 -10.21 -17.36
N PRO A 40 0.70 -10.93 -18.14
CA PRO A 40 0.24 -11.71 -19.30
C PRO A 40 -0.77 -12.78 -18.89
N GLU A 41 -1.56 -13.25 -19.85
CA GLU A 41 -2.61 -14.25 -19.58
C GLU A 41 -2.05 -15.60 -19.16
N GLU A 42 -0.88 -15.97 -19.71
CA GLU A 42 -0.23 -17.26 -19.46
C GLU A 42 1.03 -17.10 -18.60
N GLY A 43 1.35 -18.14 -17.85
CA GLY A 43 2.60 -18.25 -17.09
C GLY A 43 2.65 -17.44 -15.79
N VAL A 44 1.53 -16.88 -15.33
CA VAL A 44 1.48 -16.16 -14.06
C VAL A 44 1.37 -17.14 -12.90
N HIS A 45 2.38 -17.15 -12.04
CA HIS A 45 2.36 -17.88 -10.78
C HIS A 45 2.03 -16.91 -9.64
N PHE A 46 0.94 -17.18 -8.94
CA PHE A 46 0.57 -16.42 -7.75
C PHE A 46 1.14 -17.08 -6.50
N MET A 47 1.54 -16.25 -5.55
CA MET A 47 1.97 -16.70 -4.23
C MET A 47 0.82 -17.42 -3.50
N ASP A 48 1.18 -18.37 -2.65
CA ASP A 48 0.22 -18.95 -1.74
C ASP A 48 -0.29 -17.90 -0.76
N ARG A 49 -1.55 -18.01 -0.35
CA ARG A 49 -2.15 -17.03 0.58
C ARG A 49 -1.41 -16.91 1.89
N ALA A 50 -0.75 -17.99 2.32
CA ALA A 50 0.05 -18.02 3.53
C ALA A 50 1.36 -17.22 3.43
N GLU A 51 1.83 -16.93 2.22
CA GLU A 51 3.04 -16.16 1.95
C GLU A 51 2.76 -14.65 1.82
N ILE A 52 1.48 -14.26 1.67
CA ILE A 52 1.08 -12.86 1.61
C ILE A 52 0.93 -12.33 3.04
N LEU A 53 1.57 -11.19 3.33
CA LEU A 53 1.52 -10.58 4.65
C LEU A 53 0.08 -10.38 5.14
N THR A 54 -0.14 -10.67 6.41
CA THR A 54 -1.38 -10.35 7.12
C THR A 54 -1.50 -8.85 7.36
N PHE A 55 -2.68 -8.37 7.68
CA PHE A 55 -2.89 -6.95 8.00
C PHE A 55 -2.15 -6.53 9.26
N GLU A 56 -2.02 -7.44 10.22
CA GLU A 56 -1.29 -7.25 11.46
C GLU A 56 0.23 -7.13 11.22
N GLU A 57 0.78 -7.90 10.29
CA GLU A 57 2.19 -7.79 9.89
C GLU A 57 2.45 -6.49 9.14
N ILE A 58 1.57 -6.10 8.22
CA ILE A 58 1.66 -4.82 7.50
C ILE A 58 1.59 -3.65 8.51
N GLU A 59 0.63 -3.67 9.44
CA GLU A 59 0.51 -2.64 10.46
C GLU A 59 1.78 -2.54 11.32
N ARG A 60 2.30 -3.69 11.79
CA ARG A 60 3.53 -3.74 12.58
C ARG A 60 4.72 -3.17 11.81
N PHE A 61 4.86 -3.51 10.54
CA PHE A 61 5.92 -2.97 9.68
C PHE A 61 5.80 -1.45 9.53
N VAL A 62 4.61 -0.93 9.26
CA VAL A 62 4.37 0.51 9.12
C VAL A 62 4.68 1.24 10.43
N ARG A 63 4.25 0.72 11.58
CA ARG A 63 4.57 1.28 12.91
C ARG A 63 6.08 1.36 13.15
N ALA A 64 6.84 0.36 12.69
CA ALA A 64 8.30 0.37 12.79
C ALA A 64 8.96 1.37 11.82
N ALA A 65 8.32 1.65 10.67
CA ALA A 65 8.83 2.57 9.65
C ALA A 65 8.57 4.05 9.99
N VAL A 66 7.51 4.37 10.74
CA VAL A 66 7.17 5.76 11.10
C VAL A 66 8.30 6.48 11.83
N PRO A 67 8.98 5.92 12.84
CA PRO A 67 10.12 6.58 13.49
C PRO A 67 11.29 6.86 12.54
N LEU A 68 11.36 6.15 11.41
CA LEU A 68 12.37 6.35 10.36
C LEU A 68 11.96 7.43 9.34
N GLY A 69 10.86 8.14 9.59
CA GLY A 69 10.40 9.27 8.77
C GLY A 69 9.31 8.93 7.76
N ILE A 70 8.85 7.68 7.68
CA ILE A 70 7.72 7.32 6.81
C ILE A 70 6.45 7.97 7.34
N SER A 71 5.77 8.73 6.47
CA SER A 71 4.54 9.44 6.79
C SER A 71 3.46 9.33 5.71
N LYS A 72 3.81 8.72 4.58
CA LYS A 72 2.92 8.53 3.43
C LYS A 72 2.86 7.06 3.07
N ILE A 73 1.65 6.54 2.88
CA ILE A 73 1.42 5.16 2.46
C ILE A 73 0.73 5.15 1.10
N ARG A 74 1.22 4.28 0.22
CA ARG A 74 0.53 3.98 -1.03
C ARG A 74 0.27 2.49 -1.11
N LEU A 75 -1.00 2.12 -0.99
CA LEU A 75 -1.45 0.74 -1.17
C LEU A 75 -1.57 0.43 -2.66
N THR A 76 -1.04 -0.70 -3.04
CA THR A 76 -1.02 -1.22 -4.41
C THR A 76 -1.05 -2.74 -4.38
N GLY A 77 -0.69 -3.40 -5.48
CA GLY A 77 -0.63 -4.85 -5.61
C GLY A 77 -0.69 -5.22 -7.07
N GLY A 78 -1.31 -6.33 -7.38
CA GLY A 78 -2.01 -6.51 -8.61
C GLY A 78 -3.18 -5.52 -8.62
N GLU A 79 -4.38 -5.95 -8.22
CA GLU A 79 -5.50 -5.05 -7.93
C GLU A 79 -5.82 -5.09 -6.43
N PRO A 80 -5.54 -4.04 -5.66
CA PRO A 80 -5.72 -4.06 -4.21
C PRO A 80 -7.18 -4.24 -3.77
N LEU A 81 -8.16 -3.82 -4.58
CA LEU A 81 -9.58 -4.01 -4.29
C LEU A 81 -10.02 -5.49 -4.31
N LEU A 82 -9.18 -6.39 -4.80
CA LEU A 82 -9.38 -7.84 -4.68
C LEU A 82 -8.98 -8.37 -3.29
N ARG A 83 -8.19 -7.61 -2.51
CA ARG A 83 -7.83 -8.04 -1.16
C ARG A 83 -9.06 -7.95 -0.26
N ARG A 84 -9.50 -9.10 0.25
CA ARG A 84 -10.65 -9.17 1.14
C ARG A 84 -10.42 -8.30 2.38
N ASP A 85 -11.46 -7.64 2.84
CA ASP A 85 -11.46 -6.80 4.04
C ASP A 85 -10.42 -5.65 4.02
N LEU A 86 -10.09 -5.13 2.82
CA LEU A 86 -9.15 -4.02 2.64
C LEU A 86 -9.48 -2.78 3.49
N PRO A 87 -10.76 -2.37 3.68
CA PRO A 87 -11.10 -1.25 4.56
C PRO A 87 -10.56 -1.42 5.98
N ARG A 88 -10.54 -2.65 6.52
CA ARG A 88 -9.96 -2.93 7.84
C ARG A 88 -8.46 -2.64 7.91
N LEU A 89 -7.71 -2.93 6.85
CA LEU A 89 -6.29 -2.55 6.78
C LEU A 89 -6.14 -1.02 6.75
N ILE A 90 -6.95 -0.34 5.95
CA ILE A 90 -6.92 1.12 5.84
C ILE A 90 -7.20 1.77 7.19
N GLU A 91 -8.20 1.31 7.93
CA GLU A 91 -8.52 1.76 9.29
C GLU A 91 -7.32 1.61 10.24
N LYS A 92 -6.70 0.43 10.25
CA LYS A 92 -5.51 0.15 11.06
C LYS A 92 -4.35 1.12 10.74
N LEU A 93 -4.10 1.36 9.46
CA LEU A 93 -3.02 2.25 9.02
C LEU A 93 -3.35 3.72 9.27
N ALA A 94 -4.59 4.14 9.08
CA ALA A 94 -5.06 5.51 9.37
C ALA A 94 -4.95 5.86 10.86
N ALA A 95 -5.07 4.88 11.74
CA ALA A 95 -4.94 5.05 13.18
C ALA A 95 -3.48 5.14 13.67
N ILE A 96 -2.48 4.95 12.80
CA ILE A 96 -1.09 5.03 13.21
C ILE A 96 -0.66 6.50 13.32
N PRO A 97 -0.26 6.99 14.52
CA PRO A 97 0.28 8.33 14.67
C PRO A 97 1.52 8.52 13.79
N GLY A 98 1.56 9.62 13.05
CA GLY A 98 2.67 9.92 12.12
C GLY A 98 2.35 9.62 10.65
N ILE A 99 1.37 8.80 10.34
CA ILE A 99 0.85 8.66 8.96
C ILE A 99 -0.06 9.86 8.66
N ARG A 100 0.31 10.64 7.64
CA ARG A 100 -0.36 11.88 7.25
C ARG A 100 -1.08 11.80 5.91
N ASP A 101 -0.69 10.85 5.08
CA ASP A 101 -1.25 10.67 3.75
C ASP A 101 -1.33 9.19 3.40
N MET A 102 -2.49 8.79 2.87
CA MET A 102 -2.71 7.43 2.38
C MET A 102 -3.42 7.48 1.03
N ALA A 103 -2.85 6.79 0.05
CA ALA A 103 -3.42 6.64 -1.28
C ALA A 103 -3.56 5.17 -1.65
N LEU A 104 -4.53 4.87 -2.49
CA LEU A 104 -4.76 3.58 -3.11
C LEU A 104 -4.59 3.71 -4.62
N THR A 105 -3.81 2.82 -5.25
CA THR A 105 -3.70 2.72 -6.71
C THR A 105 -4.56 1.56 -7.18
N THR A 106 -5.50 1.80 -8.07
CA THR A 106 -6.50 0.82 -8.53
C THR A 106 -6.86 1.01 -10.00
N ASN A 107 -7.27 -0.08 -10.65
CA ASN A 107 -7.91 -0.04 -11.97
C ASN A 107 -9.40 0.36 -11.90
N ALA A 108 -9.94 0.59 -10.72
CA ALA A 108 -11.28 1.05 -10.40
C ALA A 108 -12.45 0.13 -10.79
N VAL A 109 -12.22 -1.06 -11.35
CA VAL A 109 -13.31 -1.99 -11.75
C VAL A 109 -14.25 -2.33 -10.58
N LEU A 110 -13.69 -2.45 -9.37
CA LEU A 110 -14.46 -2.78 -8.16
C LEU A 110 -14.77 -1.55 -7.29
N LEU A 111 -14.34 -0.37 -7.70
CA LEU A 111 -14.36 0.83 -6.85
C LEU A 111 -15.78 1.27 -6.48
N GLU A 112 -16.73 1.23 -7.42
CA GLU A 112 -18.11 1.65 -7.18
C GLU A 112 -18.73 0.94 -5.97
N LYS A 113 -18.46 -0.36 -5.83
CA LYS A 113 -19.00 -1.19 -4.75
C LYS A 113 -18.32 -0.98 -3.40
N GLN A 114 -17.10 -0.46 -3.40
CA GLN A 114 -16.26 -0.38 -2.20
C GLN A 114 -15.94 1.05 -1.77
N ALA A 115 -16.26 2.06 -2.58
CA ALA A 115 -15.87 3.44 -2.35
C ALA A 115 -16.33 3.98 -0.98
N ALA A 116 -17.56 3.69 -0.58
CA ALA A 116 -18.12 4.15 0.70
C ALA A 116 -17.36 3.55 1.90
N ASP A 117 -17.08 2.25 1.87
CA ASP A 117 -16.36 1.56 2.93
C ASP A 117 -14.90 2.04 3.04
N LEU A 118 -14.24 2.23 1.90
CA LEU A 118 -12.87 2.76 1.83
C LEU A 118 -12.81 4.18 2.41
N TYR A 119 -13.78 5.02 2.05
CA TYR A 119 -13.87 6.38 2.57
C TYR A 119 -14.11 6.40 4.09
N SER A 120 -15.04 5.56 4.57
CA SER A 120 -15.35 5.43 6.00
C SER A 120 -14.15 4.93 6.80
N ALA A 121 -13.34 4.04 6.21
CA ALA A 121 -12.09 3.55 6.80
C ALA A 121 -10.96 4.60 6.87
N GLY A 122 -11.12 5.74 6.21
CA GLY A 122 -10.13 6.82 6.27
C GLY A 122 -9.35 7.08 4.97
N LEU A 123 -9.62 6.36 3.88
CA LEU A 123 -8.98 6.63 2.59
C LEU A 123 -9.49 7.95 2.00
N ARG A 124 -8.58 8.80 1.52
CA ARG A 124 -8.92 10.13 0.95
C ARG A 124 -8.35 10.35 -0.44
N ARG A 125 -7.45 9.49 -0.89
CA ARG A 125 -6.80 9.63 -2.20
C ARG A 125 -6.81 8.33 -2.97
N LEU A 126 -7.14 8.45 -4.26
CA LEU A 126 -7.07 7.38 -5.23
C LEU A 126 -6.15 7.79 -6.38
N ASN A 127 -5.36 6.85 -6.86
CA ASN A 127 -4.72 6.91 -8.16
C ASN A 127 -5.42 5.88 -9.04
N ILE A 128 -6.19 6.32 -9.98
CA ILE A 128 -6.90 5.44 -10.90
C ILE A 128 -6.04 5.25 -12.14
N HIS A 129 -5.80 3.99 -12.48
CA HIS A 129 -5.15 3.60 -13.72
C HIS A 129 -6.21 3.37 -14.80
N LEU A 130 -6.04 4.04 -15.92
CA LEU A 130 -6.91 3.95 -17.08
C LEU A 130 -6.05 3.88 -18.33
N ASP A 131 -6.11 2.76 -19.05
CA ASP A 131 -5.28 2.52 -20.23
C ASP A 131 -5.75 3.30 -21.46
N THR A 132 -7.06 3.49 -21.60
CA THR A 132 -7.66 4.17 -22.77
C THR A 132 -8.97 4.85 -22.39
N LEU A 133 -9.30 5.91 -23.11
CA LEU A 133 -10.61 6.54 -23.09
C LEU A 133 -11.50 6.08 -24.25
N ASP A 134 -10.95 5.25 -25.13
CA ASP A 134 -11.69 4.65 -26.23
C ASP A 134 -12.64 3.57 -25.70
N ARG A 135 -13.87 3.56 -26.22
CA ARG A 135 -14.91 2.61 -25.79
C ARG A 135 -14.97 1.34 -26.64
N ASN A 136 -14.16 1.25 -27.71
CA ASN A 136 -14.13 0.13 -28.64
C ASN A 136 -12.97 -0.84 -28.31
#